data_6f2d2217c4f8ca5a10b75e05d9cc6f80
#
_entry.id   6f2d2217c4f8ca5a10b75e05d9cc6f80
#
_cell.length_a   1.000
_cell.length_b   1.000
_cell.length_c   1.000
_cell.angle_alpha   90.00
_cell.angle_beta   90.00
_cell.angle_gamma   90.00
#
_symmetry.space_group_name_H-M   'P 1'
#
loop_
_entity.id
_entity.type
_entity.pdbx_description
1 polymer ?
#
loop_
_entity_poly.entity_id
_entity_poly.type
_entity_poly.pdbx_seq_one_letter_code
_entity_poly.pdbx_strand_id
1 'polypeptide(L)'
;MITTVKFAKTKPNAIIPTKRLEDAGYDVYPCFDEDYMIIKPHTTVIIPTGIASACDTDYCFVLHERSSTGTKGMAQRCGIIDSGYRGEWGVPITNTNDVPIVICKKESITDFNDFASILLFPYGEANYILYPYEKAICQALVLPVPEVEIEKYTYEELKAILSERGTDRLGSSGK
;
A
#
# COMPACT_ATOMS: atom_id res chain seq x y z
N MET A 1 -19.29 17.31 -8.19
CA MET A 1 -20.08 16.39 -7.33
C MET A 1 -19.12 15.94 -6.22
N ILE A 2 -19.52 15.99 -4.95
CA ILE A 2 -18.67 15.51 -3.83
C ILE A 2 -19.03 14.06 -3.59
N THR A 3 -18.06 13.15 -3.74
CA THR A 3 -18.21 11.74 -3.43
C THR A 3 -18.05 11.53 -1.92
N THR A 4 -18.92 10.73 -1.34
CA THR A 4 -18.84 10.37 0.08
C THR A 4 -18.16 9.02 0.24
N VAL A 5 -17.09 9.00 1.01
CA VAL A 5 -16.47 7.76 1.48
C VAL A 5 -16.68 7.62 2.98
N LYS A 6 -16.84 6.39 3.44
CA LYS A 6 -17.11 6.05 4.84
C LYS A 6 -15.96 5.22 5.37
N PHE A 7 -15.46 5.57 6.54
CA PHE A 7 -14.45 4.79 7.27
C PHE A 7 -14.97 4.40 8.63
N ALA A 8 -14.59 3.22 9.07
CA ALA A 8 -14.80 2.74 10.44
C ALA A 8 -13.48 2.24 11.01
N LYS A 9 -13.31 2.39 12.30
CA LYS A 9 -12.19 1.77 13.04
C LYS A 9 -12.58 0.36 13.44
N THR A 10 -11.71 -0.61 13.15
CA THR A 10 -11.82 -1.99 13.65
C THR A 10 -11.03 -2.16 14.95
N LYS A 11 -10.09 -1.23 15.23
CA LYS A 11 -9.33 -1.13 16.48
C LYS A 11 -9.42 0.30 17.04
N PRO A 12 -9.50 0.49 18.37
CA PRO A 12 -9.64 1.82 19.00
C PRO A 12 -8.53 2.81 18.60
N ASN A 13 -7.30 2.31 18.52
CA ASN A 13 -6.10 3.11 18.21
C ASN A 13 -5.90 3.39 16.72
N ALA A 14 -6.74 2.86 15.83
CA ALA A 14 -6.64 3.09 14.40
C ALA A 14 -6.80 4.59 14.06
N ILE A 15 -6.12 5.02 13.02
CA ILE A 15 -6.18 6.39 12.52
C ILE A 15 -6.99 6.38 11.22
N ILE A 16 -8.09 7.14 11.18
CA ILE A 16 -8.86 7.34 9.95
C ILE A 16 -7.98 8.11 8.96
N PRO A 17 -7.88 7.66 7.69
CA PRO A 17 -7.07 8.31 6.66
C PRO A 17 -7.46 9.77 6.45
N THR A 18 -6.47 10.65 6.42
CA THR A 18 -6.64 12.07 6.17
C THR A 18 -5.62 12.57 5.15
N LYS A 19 -5.89 13.72 4.56
CA LYS A 19 -4.96 14.41 3.65
C LYS A 19 -5.14 15.92 3.76
N ARG A 20 -4.15 16.69 3.32
CA ARG A 20 -4.33 18.13 3.10
C ARG A 20 -5.17 18.35 1.84
N LEU A 21 -5.72 19.53 1.68
CA LEU A 21 -6.63 19.86 0.55
C LEU A 21 -5.98 19.59 -0.82
N GLU A 22 -4.71 19.91 -0.96
CA GLU A 22 -3.96 19.81 -2.22
C GLU A 22 -3.31 18.44 -2.45
N ASP A 23 -3.27 17.56 -1.43
CA ASP A 23 -2.71 16.23 -1.58
C ASP A 23 -3.70 15.32 -2.34
N ALA A 24 -3.19 14.47 -3.22
CA ALA A 24 -4.01 13.49 -3.92
C ALA A 24 -4.38 12.29 -3.04
N GLY A 25 -3.44 11.84 -2.22
CA GLY A 25 -3.57 10.62 -1.42
C GLY A 25 -3.91 10.88 0.05
N TYR A 26 -4.72 10.00 0.60
CA TYR A 26 -5.02 9.93 2.04
C TYR A 26 -3.98 9.08 2.73
N ASP A 27 -3.35 9.60 3.78
CA ASP A 27 -2.34 8.88 4.55
C ASP A 27 -2.95 7.70 5.31
N VAL A 28 -2.34 6.50 5.16
CA VAL A 28 -2.76 5.26 5.80
C VAL A 28 -1.68 4.81 6.78
N TYR A 29 -2.09 4.52 8.00
CA TYR A 29 -1.19 4.26 9.14
C TYR A 29 -1.25 2.80 9.57
N PRO A 30 -0.15 2.25 10.12
CA PRO A 30 -0.17 0.94 10.75
C PRO A 30 -1.01 0.95 12.01
N CYS A 31 -1.61 -0.21 12.37
CA CYS A 31 -2.32 -0.39 13.62
C CYS A 31 -2.17 -1.83 14.12
N PHE A 32 -1.12 -2.09 14.89
CA PHE A 32 -0.86 -3.39 15.53
C PHE A 32 -0.58 -3.20 17.03
N ASP A 33 -0.72 -4.28 17.79
CA ASP A 33 -0.65 -4.22 19.27
C ASP A 33 0.79 -4.38 19.77
N GLU A 34 1.62 -5.09 19.02
CA GLU A 34 3.03 -5.33 19.32
C GLU A 34 3.84 -4.01 19.37
N ASP A 35 4.96 -4.02 20.07
CA ASP A 35 5.84 -2.84 20.16
C ASP A 35 6.55 -2.52 18.84
N TYR A 36 6.80 -3.55 18.05
CA TYR A 36 7.42 -3.42 16.72
C TYR A 36 7.00 -4.55 15.78
N MET A 37 7.21 -4.35 14.50
CA MET A 37 7.04 -5.33 13.42
C MET A 37 8.29 -5.36 12.55
N ILE A 38 8.83 -6.55 12.27
CA ILE A 38 10.02 -6.73 11.43
C ILE A 38 9.60 -7.23 10.04
N ILE A 39 10.06 -6.53 9.00
CA ILE A 39 9.98 -6.98 7.62
C ILE A 39 11.37 -7.43 7.20
N LYS A 40 11.58 -8.74 7.14
CA LYS A 40 12.87 -9.33 6.75
C LYS A 40 13.25 -8.93 5.32
N PRO A 41 14.55 -8.95 4.95
CA PRO A 41 14.98 -8.74 3.58
C PRO A 41 14.20 -9.58 2.58
N HIS A 42 13.79 -8.97 1.47
CA HIS A 42 13.11 -9.61 0.34
C HIS A 42 11.84 -10.40 0.70
N THR A 43 11.20 -10.08 1.84
CA THR A 43 9.92 -10.67 2.26
C THR A 43 8.78 -9.66 2.21
N THR A 44 7.56 -10.16 2.09
CA THR A 44 6.34 -9.37 2.16
C THR A 44 5.62 -9.65 3.47
N VAL A 45 5.20 -8.59 4.17
CA VAL A 45 4.37 -8.66 5.37
C VAL A 45 3.10 -7.85 5.13
N ILE A 46 1.96 -8.34 5.57
CA ILE A 46 0.70 -7.59 5.58
C ILE A 46 0.62 -6.79 6.88
N ILE A 47 0.65 -5.48 6.76
CA ILE A 47 0.59 -4.57 7.92
C ILE A 47 -0.89 -4.22 8.16
N PRO A 48 -1.45 -4.54 9.35
CA PRO A 48 -2.82 -4.18 9.70
C PRO A 48 -2.94 -2.68 9.91
N THR A 49 -4.10 -2.11 9.58
CA THR A 49 -4.37 -0.66 9.68
C THR A 49 -5.46 -0.32 10.67
N GLY A 50 -6.22 -1.32 11.13
CA GLY A 50 -7.34 -1.10 12.05
C GLY A 50 -8.50 -0.31 11.45
N ILE A 51 -8.61 -0.20 10.12
CA ILE A 51 -9.70 0.53 9.45
C ILE A 51 -10.41 -0.37 8.42
N ALA A 52 -11.69 -0.09 8.24
CA ALA A 52 -12.51 -0.62 7.15
C ALA A 52 -13.23 0.54 6.45
N SER A 53 -13.69 0.32 5.21
CA SER A 53 -14.32 1.37 4.42
C SER A 53 -15.55 0.93 3.65
N ALA A 54 -16.28 1.94 3.15
CA ALA A 54 -17.32 1.81 2.14
C ALA A 54 -17.34 3.06 1.25
N CYS A 55 -17.59 2.87 -0.03
CA CYS A 55 -17.91 3.94 -0.98
C CYS A 55 -18.96 3.44 -1.98
N ASP A 56 -19.43 4.36 -2.82
CA ASP A 56 -20.33 4.00 -3.91
C ASP A 56 -19.61 3.11 -4.95
N THR A 57 -20.37 2.31 -5.70
CA THR A 57 -19.85 1.37 -6.70
C THR A 57 -19.04 2.01 -7.82
N ASP A 58 -19.27 3.32 -8.05
CA ASP A 58 -18.56 4.11 -9.05
C ASP A 58 -17.13 4.45 -8.64
N TYR A 59 -16.68 4.00 -7.44
CA TYR A 59 -15.37 4.32 -6.90
C TYR A 59 -14.71 3.10 -6.25
N CYS A 60 -13.38 3.12 -6.21
CA CYS A 60 -12.57 2.23 -5.39
C CYS A 60 -11.44 3.01 -4.71
N PHE A 61 -10.80 2.41 -3.72
CA PHE A 61 -9.54 2.92 -3.21
C PHE A 61 -8.39 2.17 -3.88
N VAL A 62 -7.33 2.91 -4.20
CA VAL A 62 -6.07 2.34 -4.69
C VAL A 62 -4.96 2.79 -3.78
N LEU A 63 -4.31 1.81 -3.14
CA LEU A 63 -3.16 2.05 -2.27
C LEU A 63 -1.91 2.23 -3.11
N HIS A 64 -1.13 3.25 -2.77
CA HIS A 64 0.13 3.57 -3.41
C HIS A 64 1.22 3.83 -2.38
N GLU A 65 2.46 3.61 -2.78
CA GLU A 65 3.63 4.04 -2.03
C GLU A 65 3.60 5.56 -1.81
N ARG A 66 4.16 5.98 -0.70
CA ARG A 66 4.55 7.37 -0.48
C ARG A 66 6.01 7.54 -0.90
N SER A 67 6.41 8.73 -1.30
CA SER A 67 7.82 9.00 -1.62
C SER A 67 8.75 8.59 -0.48
N SER A 68 8.33 8.81 0.77
CA SER A 68 9.10 8.47 1.97
C SER A 68 9.19 6.97 2.26
N THR A 69 8.26 6.14 1.77
CA THR A 69 8.30 4.68 1.92
C THR A 69 9.01 4.03 0.74
N GLY A 70 8.71 4.44 -0.48
CA GLY A 70 9.36 3.92 -1.69
C GLY A 70 10.88 4.13 -1.66
N THR A 71 11.35 5.33 -1.29
CA THR A 71 12.79 5.62 -1.17
C THR A 71 13.51 4.83 -0.07
N LYS A 72 12.77 4.20 0.85
CA LYS A 72 13.29 3.30 1.89
C LYS A 72 13.18 1.82 1.51
N GLY A 73 12.81 1.51 0.27
CA GLY A 73 12.64 0.13 -0.18
C GLY A 73 11.41 -0.58 0.41
N MET A 74 10.41 0.19 0.88
CA MET A 74 9.12 -0.34 1.32
C MET A 74 8.17 -0.41 0.12
N ALA A 75 8.29 -1.46 -0.70
CA ALA A 75 7.47 -1.62 -1.90
C ALA A 75 6.07 -2.12 -1.54
N GLN A 76 5.06 -1.29 -1.78
CA GLN A 76 3.68 -1.66 -1.56
C GLN A 76 3.20 -2.62 -2.66
N ARG A 77 2.55 -3.72 -2.26
CA ARG A 77 2.00 -4.75 -3.15
C ARG A 77 0.49 -4.76 -3.10
N CYS A 78 -0.16 -5.24 -4.18
CA CYS A 78 -1.62 -5.21 -4.31
C CYS A 78 -2.11 -3.77 -4.22
N GLY A 79 -3.32 -3.54 -3.76
CA GLY A 79 -3.67 -2.18 -3.42
C GLY A 79 -5.05 -1.74 -3.83
N ILE A 80 -5.82 -2.54 -4.56
CA ILE A 80 -7.21 -2.21 -4.83
C ILE A 80 -8.05 -2.63 -3.63
N ILE A 81 -8.81 -1.68 -3.10
CA ILE A 81 -9.84 -1.91 -2.09
C ILE A 81 -11.19 -1.62 -2.75
N ASP A 82 -11.93 -2.66 -3.01
CA ASP A 82 -13.23 -2.57 -3.68
C ASP A 82 -14.26 -1.82 -2.84
N SER A 83 -15.19 -1.15 -3.50
CA SER A 83 -16.32 -0.45 -2.86
C SER A 83 -17.13 -1.36 -1.92
N GLY A 84 -17.25 -2.64 -2.25
CA GLY A 84 -17.98 -3.67 -1.51
C GLY A 84 -17.18 -4.34 -0.40
N TYR A 85 -15.86 -4.12 -0.26
CA TYR A 85 -15.07 -4.74 0.79
C TYR A 85 -15.35 -4.11 2.16
N ARG A 86 -15.63 -4.95 3.15
CA ARG A 86 -15.95 -4.51 4.52
C ARG A 86 -14.98 -5.01 5.58
N GLY A 87 -13.94 -5.74 5.14
CA GLY A 87 -12.89 -6.21 6.04
C GLY A 87 -11.91 -5.09 6.39
N GLU A 88 -11.05 -5.38 7.36
CA GLU A 88 -9.94 -4.50 7.71
C GLU A 88 -8.96 -4.39 6.53
N TRP A 89 -8.47 -3.18 6.29
CA TRP A 89 -7.41 -2.95 5.32
C TRP A 89 -6.09 -3.50 5.82
N GLY A 90 -5.55 -4.49 5.11
CA GLY A 90 -4.19 -4.95 5.28
C GLY A 90 -3.31 -4.37 4.17
N VAL A 91 -2.18 -3.78 4.52
CA VAL A 91 -1.23 -3.20 3.55
C VAL A 91 -0.05 -4.14 3.35
N PRO A 92 0.03 -4.87 2.22
CA PRO A 92 1.19 -5.72 1.94
C PRO A 92 2.40 -4.85 1.56
N ILE A 93 3.47 -4.93 2.35
CA ILE A 93 4.75 -4.26 2.09
C ILE A 93 5.85 -5.29 1.89
N THR A 94 6.57 -5.19 0.80
CA THR A 94 7.80 -5.95 0.53
C THR A 94 9.00 -5.09 0.90
N ASN A 95 9.88 -5.62 1.72
CA ASN A 95 11.20 -5.03 1.94
C ASN A 95 12.12 -5.40 0.76
N THR A 96 12.55 -4.41 -0.01
CA THR A 96 13.46 -4.62 -1.16
C THR A 96 14.94 -4.45 -0.81
N ASN A 97 15.26 -4.20 0.48
CA ASN A 97 16.63 -4.03 0.95
C ASN A 97 17.23 -5.37 1.38
N ASP A 98 18.56 -5.40 1.50
CA ASP A 98 19.34 -6.50 2.06
C ASP A 98 19.37 -6.51 3.60
N VAL A 99 18.79 -5.49 4.23
CA VAL A 99 18.68 -5.35 5.69
C VAL A 99 17.20 -5.31 6.11
N PRO A 100 16.86 -5.74 7.34
CA PRO A 100 15.47 -5.67 7.82
C PRO A 100 14.97 -4.24 7.93
N ILE A 101 13.66 -4.07 7.72
CA ILE A 101 12.92 -2.86 8.09
C ILE A 101 12.17 -3.16 9.39
N VAL A 102 12.25 -2.25 10.34
CA VAL A 102 11.58 -2.37 11.64
C VAL A 102 10.64 -1.19 11.81
N ILE A 103 9.34 -1.48 11.86
CA ILE A 103 8.32 -0.50 12.23
C ILE A 103 8.17 -0.56 13.75
N CYS A 104 8.52 0.52 14.45
CA CYS A 104 8.62 0.55 15.90
C CYS A 104 7.88 1.73 16.51
N LYS A 105 7.18 1.50 17.63
CA LYS A 105 6.59 2.56 18.48
C LYS A 105 7.70 3.30 19.23
N LYS A 106 7.55 4.62 19.40
CA LYS A 106 8.59 5.46 20.02
C LYS A 106 8.98 5.01 21.42
N GLU A 107 8.00 4.60 22.20
CA GLU A 107 8.17 4.18 23.60
C GLU A 107 9.01 2.92 23.74
N SER A 108 9.05 2.10 22.69
CA SER A 108 9.79 0.82 22.67
C SER A 108 11.21 0.93 22.08
N ILE A 109 11.66 2.12 21.64
CA ILE A 109 12.96 2.26 20.95
C ILE A 109 14.14 1.97 21.87
N THR A 110 14.07 2.32 23.15
CA THR A 110 15.15 2.07 24.13
C THR A 110 15.34 0.58 24.39
N ASP A 111 14.27 -0.14 24.62
CA ASP A 111 14.31 -1.58 24.84
C ASP A 111 14.60 -2.35 23.54
N PHE A 112 14.20 -1.74 22.40
CA PHE A 112 14.42 -2.31 21.08
C PHE A 112 15.90 -2.41 20.72
N ASN A 113 16.76 -1.44 21.07
CA ASN A 113 18.18 -1.47 20.74
C ASN A 113 18.90 -2.66 21.39
N ASP A 114 18.52 -3.03 22.60
CA ASP A 114 19.07 -4.21 23.29
C ASP A 114 18.54 -5.51 22.66
N PHE A 115 17.26 -5.53 22.27
CA PHE A 115 16.62 -6.68 21.65
C PHE A 115 17.01 -6.84 20.16
N ALA A 116 17.20 -5.75 19.45
CA ALA A 116 17.65 -5.72 18.05
C ALA A 116 19.04 -6.33 17.90
N SER A 117 19.94 -6.13 18.86
CA SER A 117 21.29 -6.74 18.85
C SER A 117 21.22 -8.28 18.85
N ILE A 118 20.19 -8.86 19.45
CA ILE A 118 19.99 -10.31 19.55
C ILE A 118 19.26 -10.88 18.32
N LEU A 119 18.15 -10.22 17.92
CA LEU A 119 17.28 -10.72 16.83
C LEU A 119 17.82 -10.45 15.44
N LEU A 120 18.58 -9.38 15.28
CA LEU A 120 19.09 -8.95 13.98
C LEU A 120 20.54 -9.40 13.74
N PHE A 121 21.14 -10.12 14.71
CA PHE A 121 22.48 -10.68 14.64
C PHE A 121 22.83 -11.42 13.34
N PRO A 122 21.91 -12.16 12.68
CA PRO A 122 22.21 -12.83 11.40
C PRO A 122 22.51 -11.85 10.25
N TYR A 123 22.15 -10.56 10.39
CA TYR A 123 22.32 -9.54 9.35
C TYR A 123 23.55 -8.63 9.58
N GLY A 124 24.45 -9.01 10.52
CA GLY A 124 25.65 -8.23 10.87
C GLY A 124 25.38 -7.11 11.88
N GLU A 125 26.43 -6.40 12.29
CA GLU A 125 26.32 -5.32 13.29
C GLU A 125 25.20 -4.35 12.94
N ALA A 126 24.07 -4.45 13.65
CA ALA A 126 22.97 -3.48 13.77
C ALA A 126 22.51 -2.77 12.46
N ASN A 127 22.63 -3.39 11.30
CA ASN A 127 22.15 -2.81 10.05
C ASN A 127 20.65 -3.12 9.87
N TYR A 128 19.80 -2.15 10.19
CA TYR A 128 18.37 -2.18 9.90
C TYR A 128 17.87 -0.78 9.54
N ILE A 129 16.73 -0.72 8.88
CA ILE A 129 16.03 0.53 8.60
C ILE A 129 14.91 0.71 9.64
N LEU A 130 15.04 1.69 10.51
CA LEU A 130 14.00 2.04 11.47
C LEU A 130 12.92 2.90 10.78
N TYR A 131 11.66 2.48 10.90
CA TYR A 131 10.51 3.22 10.43
C TYR A 131 9.57 3.53 11.61
N PRO A 132 9.32 4.81 11.92
CA PRO A 132 8.45 5.18 13.04
C PRO A 132 7.00 4.72 12.81
N TYR A 133 6.40 4.06 13.81
CA TYR A 133 5.02 3.60 13.79
C TYR A 133 4.00 4.72 13.53
N GLU A 134 4.28 5.94 13.99
CA GLU A 134 3.40 7.10 13.84
C GLU A 134 3.39 7.68 12.41
N LYS A 135 4.23 7.14 11.53
CA LYS A 135 4.26 7.56 10.12
C LYS A 135 3.37 6.68 9.26
N ALA A 136 2.70 7.32 8.31
CA ALA A 136 1.90 6.61 7.32
C ALA A 136 2.77 5.67 6.47
N ILE A 137 2.32 4.44 6.30
CA ILE A 137 3.01 3.37 5.56
C ILE A 137 2.69 3.36 4.06
N CYS A 138 1.56 3.92 3.68
CA CYS A 138 1.16 4.13 2.28
C CYS A 138 0.17 5.30 2.19
N GLN A 139 -0.31 5.57 1.00
CA GLN A 139 -1.39 6.52 0.74
C GLN A 139 -2.49 5.85 -0.09
N ALA A 140 -3.74 6.26 0.12
CA ALA A 140 -4.90 5.78 -0.61
C ALA A 140 -5.44 6.87 -1.54
N LEU A 141 -5.62 6.55 -2.81
CA LEU A 141 -6.34 7.37 -3.78
C LEU A 141 -7.78 6.87 -3.90
N VAL A 142 -8.72 7.78 -4.08
CA VAL A 142 -10.10 7.44 -4.46
C VAL A 142 -10.18 7.60 -5.98
N LEU A 143 -10.40 6.51 -6.70
CA LEU A 143 -10.46 6.51 -8.16
C LEU A 143 -11.86 6.13 -8.65
N PRO A 144 -12.33 6.72 -9.75
CA PRO A 144 -13.58 6.32 -10.38
C PRO A 144 -13.44 4.94 -11.03
N VAL A 145 -14.50 4.15 -10.92
CA VAL A 145 -14.65 2.83 -11.57
C VAL A 145 -15.84 2.96 -12.53
N PRO A 146 -15.61 3.22 -13.82
CA PRO A 146 -16.69 3.33 -14.79
C PRO A 146 -17.39 1.98 -14.97
N GLU A 147 -18.71 1.99 -15.06
CA GLU A 147 -19.47 0.83 -15.54
C GLU A 147 -19.15 0.64 -17.02
N VAL A 148 -18.82 -0.59 -17.42
CA VAL A 148 -18.48 -0.93 -18.80
C VAL A 148 -19.27 -2.14 -19.24
N GLU A 149 -19.78 -2.11 -20.47
CA GLU A 149 -20.35 -3.28 -21.14
C GLU A 149 -19.21 -4.10 -21.76
N ILE A 150 -19.23 -5.42 -21.56
CA ILE A 150 -18.23 -6.33 -22.10
C ILE A 150 -18.81 -7.05 -23.29
N GLU A 151 -18.33 -6.71 -24.49
CA GLU A 151 -18.65 -7.43 -25.73
C GLU A 151 -17.59 -8.49 -26.02
N LYS A 152 -18.01 -9.64 -26.53
CA LYS A 152 -17.11 -10.73 -26.90
C LYS A 152 -16.86 -10.71 -28.39
N TYR A 153 -15.58 -10.57 -28.74
CA TYR A 153 -15.09 -10.59 -30.12
C TYR A 153 -14.21 -11.83 -30.34
N THR A 154 -14.14 -12.32 -31.56
CA THR A 154 -13.03 -13.19 -31.97
C THR A 154 -11.75 -12.36 -32.13
N TYR A 155 -10.60 -13.01 -32.11
CA TYR A 155 -9.34 -12.30 -32.29
C TYR A 155 -9.23 -11.62 -33.66
N GLU A 156 -9.79 -12.27 -34.70
CA GLU A 156 -9.78 -11.71 -36.05
C GLU A 156 -10.68 -10.46 -36.17
N GLU A 157 -11.87 -10.49 -35.57
CA GLU A 157 -12.74 -9.32 -35.47
C GLU A 157 -12.06 -8.18 -34.72
N LEU A 158 -11.41 -8.48 -33.57
CA LEU A 158 -10.70 -7.48 -32.80
C LEU A 158 -9.54 -6.84 -33.59
N LYS A 159 -8.78 -7.62 -34.35
CA LYS A 159 -7.70 -7.11 -35.23
C LYS A 159 -8.21 -6.24 -36.37
N ALA A 160 -9.44 -6.46 -36.81
CA ALA A 160 -10.06 -5.67 -37.88
C ALA A 160 -10.48 -4.26 -37.41
N ILE A 161 -10.54 -4.01 -36.11
CA ILE A 161 -10.81 -2.67 -35.56
C ILE A 161 -9.61 -1.78 -35.87
N LEU A 162 -9.88 -0.65 -36.54
CA LEU A 162 -8.85 0.29 -36.96
C LEU A 162 -8.07 0.84 -35.75
N SER A 163 -6.74 0.75 -35.78
CA SER A 163 -5.83 1.22 -34.75
C SER A 163 -4.51 1.65 -35.35
N GLU A 164 -3.95 2.77 -34.91
CA GLU A 164 -2.63 3.25 -35.34
C GLU A 164 -1.50 2.29 -34.91
N ARG A 165 -1.67 1.60 -33.79
CA ARG A 165 -0.67 0.67 -33.24
C ARG A 165 -0.83 -0.76 -33.80
N GLY A 166 -2.05 -1.18 -34.08
CA GLY A 166 -2.36 -2.55 -34.49
C GLY A 166 -1.86 -3.61 -33.50
N THR A 167 -1.11 -4.58 -33.98
CA THR A 167 -0.54 -5.69 -33.21
C THR A 167 0.93 -5.47 -32.80
N ASP A 168 1.47 -4.29 -32.98
CA ASP A 168 2.86 -3.97 -32.68
C ASP A 168 3.19 -4.09 -31.20
N ARG A 169 4.34 -4.73 -30.90
CA ARG A 169 4.81 -5.03 -29.53
C ARG A 169 5.65 -3.88 -28.95
N LEU A 170 6.26 -4.17 -27.78
CA LEU A 170 7.10 -3.23 -27.05
C LEU A 170 8.17 -2.58 -27.95
N GLY A 171 8.28 -1.26 -27.86
CA GLY A 171 9.26 -0.47 -28.60
C GLY A 171 8.76 0.10 -29.93
N SER A 172 7.57 -0.24 -30.43
CA SER A 172 7.04 0.27 -31.70
C SER A 172 6.71 1.78 -31.68
N SER A 173 6.46 2.36 -30.50
CA SER A 173 6.16 3.79 -30.28
C SER A 173 7.38 4.67 -30.05
N GLY A 174 8.58 4.08 -29.99
CA GLY A 174 9.84 4.77 -29.65
C GLY A 174 10.73 5.07 -30.88
N LYS A 175 10.16 5.62 -31.97
CA LYS A 175 10.93 6.15 -33.07
C LYS A 175 11.14 7.62 -32.92
#